data_0bce6c8f08975a78ebddaa69654ba78d
#
_entry.id   0bce6c8f08975a78ebddaa69654ba78d
#
_cell.length_a   1.000
_cell.length_b   1.000
_cell.length_c   1.000
_cell.angle_alpha   90.00
_cell.angle_beta   90.00
_cell.angle_gamma   90.00
#
_symmetry.space_group_name_H-M   'P 1'
#
loop_
_entity.id
_entity.type
_entity.pdbx_description
1 polymer ?
#
loop_
_entity_poly.entity_id
_entity_poly.type
_entity_poly.pdbx_seq_one_letter_code
_entity_poly.pdbx_strand_id
1 'polypeptide(L)'
;MKIEGRTFIVTGGASGLGGATARMLAGAGGNVVIVDVNAEAGERMAKELGARARFARADVASEPDVRVAVEMARKTFGGLQGLVNAAGIGVAEKVLGKAGPHPLDAFERTIRVNLVGTFNAIRLAAAAMAEGAPSDSGERGVIVNTASVAAFEGQIGQAAYSASKGGIVGLTLPVARELARSGIRVVTIAPGIFDTPLLAGLPEPARVSLGQQVPFPSRLGRPDEYAALVRHVLENEMLNGEVIRLDGALRMAPK
;
A
#
# COMPACT_ATOMS: atom_id res chain seq x y z
N MET A 1 -10.78 13.39 -5.35
CA MET A 1 -11.47 14.02 -4.15
C MET A 1 -10.52 14.95 -3.41
N LYS A 2 -11.03 15.91 -2.63
CA LYS A 2 -10.23 16.68 -1.66
C LYS A 2 -9.96 15.80 -0.43
N ILE A 3 -8.78 15.94 0.18
CA ILE A 3 -8.37 15.13 1.35
C ILE A 3 -8.99 15.68 2.66
N GLU A 4 -9.12 17.00 2.76
CA GLU A 4 -9.60 17.67 3.97
C GLU A 4 -10.96 17.14 4.43
N GLY A 5 -11.06 16.77 5.71
CA GLY A 5 -12.27 16.24 6.33
C GLY A 5 -12.65 14.82 5.91
N ARG A 6 -11.94 14.18 4.97
CA ARG A 6 -12.21 12.80 4.54
C ARG A 6 -11.44 11.81 5.40
N THR A 7 -11.95 10.59 5.46
CA THR A 7 -11.37 9.51 6.27
C THR A 7 -10.71 8.45 5.39
N PHE A 8 -9.51 8.07 5.78
CA PHE A 8 -8.67 7.12 5.06
C PHE A 8 -8.22 5.99 5.99
N ILE A 9 -8.17 4.78 5.45
CA ILE A 9 -7.44 3.66 6.07
C ILE A 9 -6.11 3.51 5.35
N VAL A 10 -5.02 3.38 6.11
CA VAL A 10 -3.68 3.11 5.58
C VAL A 10 -3.16 1.82 6.20
N THR A 11 -3.09 0.74 5.43
CA THR A 11 -2.48 -0.51 5.90
C THR A 11 -0.95 -0.43 5.78
N GLY A 12 -0.22 -1.07 6.72
CA GLY A 12 1.23 -0.83 6.85
C GLY A 12 1.55 0.62 7.23
N GLY A 13 0.58 1.31 7.87
CA GLY A 13 0.62 2.74 8.10
C GLY A 13 1.54 3.19 9.23
N ALA A 14 2.16 2.26 9.96
CA ALA A 14 3.06 2.60 11.07
C ALA A 14 4.48 2.98 10.61
N SER A 15 4.87 2.69 9.36
CA SER A 15 6.24 2.91 8.87
C SER A 15 6.32 3.03 7.35
N GLY A 16 7.51 3.33 6.84
CA GLY A 16 7.83 3.30 5.41
C GLY A 16 6.87 4.12 4.54
N LEU A 17 6.44 3.55 3.42
CA LEU A 17 5.54 4.18 2.46
C LEU A 17 4.17 4.49 3.07
N GLY A 18 3.61 3.55 3.85
CA GLY A 18 2.36 3.74 4.56
C GLY A 18 2.44 4.85 5.60
N GLY A 19 3.51 4.89 6.40
CA GLY A 19 3.73 5.93 7.41
C GLY A 19 3.86 7.32 6.81
N ALA A 20 4.60 7.48 5.71
CA ALA A 20 4.69 8.75 4.98
C ALA A 20 3.32 9.17 4.43
N THR A 21 2.56 8.20 3.90
CA THR A 21 1.18 8.45 3.43
C THR A 21 0.27 8.90 4.56
N ALA A 22 0.33 8.25 5.73
CA ALA A 22 -0.48 8.63 6.89
C ALA A 22 -0.18 10.07 7.35
N ARG A 23 1.11 10.45 7.39
CA ARG A 23 1.52 11.84 7.69
C ARG A 23 1.01 12.83 6.65
N MET A 24 1.15 12.52 5.39
CA MET A 24 0.67 13.37 4.29
C MET A 24 -0.83 13.60 4.38
N LEU A 25 -1.61 12.54 4.60
CA LEU A 25 -3.07 12.64 4.71
C LEU A 25 -3.50 13.47 5.92
N ALA A 26 -2.92 13.22 7.10
CA ALA A 26 -3.22 13.99 8.31
C ALA A 26 -2.81 15.47 8.16
N GLY A 27 -1.63 15.73 7.58
CA GLY A 27 -1.14 17.08 7.29
C GLY A 27 -1.99 17.84 6.27
N ALA A 28 -2.68 17.13 5.36
CA ALA A 28 -3.65 17.69 4.42
C ALA A 28 -5.07 17.82 5.00
N GLY A 29 -5.24 17.62 6.31
CA GLY A 29 -6.53 17.78 6.99
C GLY A 29 -7.44 16.55 6.93
N GLY A 30 -6.96 15.42 6.45
CA GLY A 30 -7.67 14.13 6.44
C GLY A 30 -7.63 13.43 7.80
N ASN A 31 -8.59 12.54 8.04
CA ASN A 31 -8.59 11.62 9.17
C ASN A 31 -8.00 10.28 8.74
N VAL A 32 -7.21 9.64 9.59
CA VAL A 32 -6.46 8.43 9.23
C VAL A 32 -6.66 7.32 10.26
N VAL A 33 -7.10 6.15 9.81
CA VAL A 33 -6.99 4.92 10.58
C VAL A 33 -5.71 4.19 10.12
N ILE A 34 -4.72 4.15 11.00
CA ILE A 34 -3.46 3.46 10.81
C ILE A 34 -3.68 2.00 11.13
N VAL A 35 -3.42 1.12 10.17
CA VAL A 35 -3.54 -0.33 10.32
C VAL A 35 -2.16 -0.97 10.21
N ASP A 36 -1.72 -1.66 11.26
CA ASP A 36 -0.43 -2.35 11.28
C ASP A 36 -0.45 -3.50 12.30
N VAL A 37 0.40 -4.49 12.11
CA VAL A 37 0.60 -5.57 13.10
C VAL A 37 1.50 -5.12 14.26
N ASN A 38 2.35 -4.12 14.02
CA ASN A 38 3.27 -3.55 15.03
C ASN A 38 2.54 -2.53 15.89
N ALA A 39 2.06 -2.96 17.06
CA ALA A 39 1.29 -2.12 17.97
C ALA A 39 2.09 -0.89 18.45
N GLU A 40 3.34 -1.07 18.85
CA GLU A 40 4.17 0.02 19.38
C GLU A 40 4.39 1.13 18.32
N ALA A 41 4.76 0.74 17.10
CA ALA A 41 4.96 1.69 16.01
C ALA A 41 3.65 2.38 15.61
N GLY A 42 2.53 1.64 15.58
CA GLY A 42 1.22 2.17 15.23
C GLY A 42 0.69 3.17 16.26
N GLU A 43 0.79 2.87 17.54
CA GLU A 43 0.40 3.78 18.62
C GLU A 43 1.25 5.05 18.64
N ARG A 44 2.58 4.90 18.44
CA ARG A 44 3.49 6.04 18.32
C ARG A 44 3.10 6.95 17.14
N MET A 45 2.79 6.38 15.97
CA MET A 45 2.34 7.13 14.80
C MET A 45 1.00 7.83 15.06
N ALA A 46 0.04 7.14 15.65
CA ALA A 46 -1.26 7.74 15.98
C ALA A 46 -1.12 8.90 16.96
N LYS A 47 -0.24 8.77 17.97
CA LYS A 47 0.08 9.84 18.92
C LYS A 47 0.74 11.04 18.23
N GLU A 48 1.67 10.79 17.31
CA GLU A 48 2.33 11.82 16.50
C GLU A 48 1.32 12.64 15.68
N LEU A 49 0.35 11.97 15.06
CA LEU A 49 -0.65 12.61 14.19
C LEU A 49 -1.85 13.20 14.96
N GLY A 50 -1.97 12.89 16.24
CA GLY A 50 -2.93 13.50 17.16
C GLY A 50 -4.38 13.17 16.88
N ALA A 51 -5.26 14.17 17.01
CA ALA A 51 -6.72 13.98 16.96
C ALA A 51 -7.23 13.39 15.63
N ARG A 52 -6.48 13.58 14.54
CA ARG A 52 -6.83 13.11 13.20
C ARG A 52 -6.46 11.66 12.95
N ALA A 53 -5.82 10.98 13.89
CA ALA A 53 -5.40 9.60 13.69
C ALA A 53 -5.95 8.66 14.76
N ARG A 54 -6.19 7.41 14.36
CA ARG A 54 -6.43 6.28 15.28
C ARG A 54 -5.63 5.10 14.79
N PHE A 55 -5.22 4.26 15.72
CA PHE A 55 -4.51 3.03 15.40
C PHE A 55 -5.42 1.82 15.62
N ALA A 56 -5.42 0.92 14.66
CA ALA A 56 -6.02 -0.41 14.74
C ALA A 56 -4.93 -1.46 14.51
N ARG A 57 -4.61 -2.23 15.56
CA ARG A 57 -3.75 -3.40 15.38
C ARG A 57 -4.51 -4.45 14.57
N ALA A 58 -4.00 -4.78 13.37
CA ALA A 58 -4.67 -5.73 12.50
C ALA A 58 -3.69 -6.45 11.57
N ASP A 59 -3.92 -7.75 11.37
CA ASP A 59 -3.40 -8.51 10.24
C ASP A 59 -4.33 -8.31 9.04
N VAL A 60 -3.83 -7.77 7.94
CA VAL A 60 -4.63 -7.55 6.73
C VAL A 60 -5.23 -8.83 6.15
N ALA A 61 -4.60 -9.98 6.41
CA ALA A 61 -5.10 -11.28 5.99
C ALA A 61 -6.23 -11.84 6.90
N SER A 62 -6.51 -11.16 8.03
CA SER A 62 -7.61 -11.48 8.95
C SER A 62 -8.82 -10.62 8.63
N GLU A 63 -9.92 -11.24 8.19
CA GLU A 63 -11.16 -10.51 7.95
C GLU A 63 -11.70 -9.80 9.21
N PRO A 64 -11.76 -10.45 10.39
CA PRO A 64 -12.23 -9.79 11.60
C PRO A 64 -11.42 -8.53 11.95
N ASP A 65 -10.10 -8.57 11.80
CA ASP A 65 -9.23 -7.44 12.12
C ASP A 65 -9.48 -6.25 11.19
N VAL A 66 -9.60 -6.51 9.88
CA VAL A 66 -9.89 -5.46 8.90
C VAL A 66 -11.29 -4.88 9.10
N ARG A 67 -12.27 -5.70 9.48
CA ARG A 67 -13.62 -5.20 9.86
C ARG A 67 -13.55 -4.21 11.03
N VAL A 68 -12.77 -4.51 12.04
CA VAL A 68 -12.56 -3.59 13.20
C VAL A 68 -11.99 -2.26 12.73
N ALA A 69 -11.02 -2.26 11.83
CA ALA A 69 -10.43 -1.03 11.29
C ALA A 69 -11.45 -0.20 10.47
N VAL A 70 -12.27 -0.86 9.64
CA VAL A 70 -13.34 -0.19 8.87
C VAL A 70 -14.41 0.40 9.80
N GLU A 71 -14.83 -0.35 10.81
CA GLU A 71 -15.79 0.14 11.81
C GLU A 71 -15.23 1.30 12.65
N MET A 72 -13.92 1.26 12.96
CA MET A 72 -13.26 2.38 13.64
C MET A 72 -13.30 3.66 12.79
N ALA A 73 -13.06 3.58 11.49
CA ALA A 73 -13.17 4.72 10.58
C ALA A 73 -14.59 5.30 10.59
N ARG A 74 -15.60 4.45 10.47
CA ARG A 74 -17.01 4.85 10.44
C ARG A 74 -17.47 5.49 11.76
N LYS A 75 -17.16 4.84 12.89
CA LYS A 75 -17.63 5.29 14.21
C LYS A 75 -16.91 6.52 14.73
N THR A 76 -15.59 6.62 14.46
CA THR A 76 -14.78 7.73 14.98
C THR A 76 -14.87 8.98 14.11
N PHE A 77 -14.90 8.79 12.80
CA PHE A 77 -14.78 9.89 11.84
C PHE A 77 -16.00 10.06 10.91
N GLY A 78 -17.03 9.24 11.09
CA GLY A 78 -18.31 9.39 10.39
C GLY A 78 -18.36 8.79 8.99
N GLY A 79 -17.32 8.09 8.52
CA GLY A 79 -17.32 7.46 7.19
C GLY A 79 -15.95 6.95 6.76
N LEU A 80 -15.87 6.47 5.52
CA LEU A 80 -14.63 6.01 4.89
C LEU A 80 -14.65 6.41 3.41
N GLN A 81 -13.65 7.17 2.96
CA GLN A 81 -13.54 7.65 1.58
C GLN A 81 -12.23 7.22 0.89
N GLY A 82 -11.28 6.68 1.63
CA GLY A 82 -10.03 6.22 1.01
C GLY A 82 -9.42 5.01 1.68
N LEU A 83 -8.76 4.17 0.87
CA LEU A 83 -7.94 3.06 1.33
C LEU A 83 -6.58 3.12 0.63
N VAL A 84 -5.50 3.09 1.40
CA VAL A 84 -4.15 2.92 0.87
C VAL A 84 -3.58 1.60 1.39
N ASN A 85 -3.41 0.65 0.50
CA ASN A 85 -2.83 -0.66 0.79
C ASN A 85 -1.31 -0.59 0.66
N ALA A 86 -0.60 -0.38 1.78
CA ALA A 86 0.86 -0.38 1.84
C ALA A 86 1.44 -1.48 2.74
N ALA A 87 0.59 -2.30 3.38
CA ALA A 87 1.03 -3.49 4.10
C ALA A 87 1.62 -4.53 3.14
N GLY A 88 2.75 -5.11 3.51
CA GLY A 88 3.38 -6.17 2.74
C GLY A 88 4.68 -6.64 3.35
N ILE A 89 5.07 -7.85 2.97
CA ILE A 89 6.35 -8.48 3.35
C ILE A 89 7.15 -8.82 2.10
N GLY A 90 8.48 -8.78 2.21
CA GLY A 90 9.40 -9.25 1.18
C GLY A 90 10.11 -10.50 1.67
N VAL A 91 10.01 -11.58 0.92
CA VAL A 91 10.76 -12.81 1.15
C VAL A 91 11.65 -13.04 -0.07
N ALA A 92 12.94 -13.20 0.17
CA ALA A 92 13.93 -13.45 -0.88
C ALA A 92 14.50 -14.87 -0.72
N GLU A 93 13.85 -15.83 -1.38
CA GLU A 93 14.24 -17.24 -1.36
C GLU A 93 14.19 -17.84 -2.77
N LYS A 94 15.25 -18.56 -3.15
CA LYS A 94 15.35 -19.22 -4.45
C LYS A 94 14.42 -20.42 -4.53
N VAL A 95 13.84 -20.68 -5.72
CA VAL A 95 13.04 -21.88 -5.99
C VAL A 95 13.86 -23.15 -5.69
N LEU A 96 15.16 -23.13 -6.01
CA LEU A 96 16.11 -24.15 -5.61
C LEU A 96 17.29 -23.48 -4.90
N GLY A 97 17.30 -23.57 -3.57
CA GLY A 97 18.35 -23.06 -2.70
C GLY A 97 19.38 -24.10 -2.33
N LYS A 98 20.40 -23.71 -1.54
CA LYS A 98 21.41 -24.65 -1.02
C LYS A 98 20.84 -25.71 -0.05
N ALA A 99 19.79 -25.34 0.69
CA ALA A 99 19.13 -26.21 1.65
C ALA A 99 18.00 -27.07 1.05
N GLY A 100 17.73 -26.93 -0.26
CA GLY A 100 16.67 -27.66 -0.95
C GLY A 100 15.67 -26.75 -1.65
N PRO A 101 14.46 -27.24 -1.95
CA PRO A 101 13.42 -26.47 -2.61
C PRO A 101 12.90 -25.35 -1.71
N HIS A 102 12.34 -24.31 -2.33
CA HIS A 102 11.68 -23.18 -1.63
C HIS A 102 10.60 -23.69 -0.66
N PRO A 103 10.61 -23.29 0.63
CA PRO A 103 9.56 -23.68 1.56
C PRO A 103 8.19 -23.17 1.11
N LEU A 104 7.22 -24.05 0.96
CA LEU A 104 5.89 -23.69 0.45
C LEU A 104 5.16 -22.71 1.39
N ASP A 105 5.33 -22.86 2.68
CA ASP A 105 4.75 -21.97 3.71
C ASP A 105 5.25 -20.51 3.60
N ALA A 106 6.51 -20.30 3.21
CA ALA A 106 7.07 -18.97 2.96
C ALA A 106 6.42 -18.33 1.72
N PHE A 107 6.19 -19.12 0.67
CA PHE A 107 5.44 -18.67 -0.52
C PHE A 107 3.99 -18.31 -0.15
N GLU A 108 3.28 -19.22 0.51
CA GLU A 108 1.87 -19.03 0.91
C GLU A 108 1.71 -17.82 1.82
N ARG A 109 2.61 -17.64 2.80
CA ARG A 109 2.59 -16.47 3.69
C ARG A 109 2.75 -15.17 2.91
N THR A 110 3.63 -15.14 1.91
CA THR A 110 3.84 -13.94 1.07
C THR A 110 2.58 -13.61 0.26
N ILE A 111 1.98 -14.61 -0.38
CA ILE A 111 0.72 -14.45 -1.12
C ILE A 111 -0.39 -14.00 -0.16
N ARG A 112 -0.51 -14.64 0.99
CA ARG A 112 -1.55 -14.37 1.97
C ARG A 112 -1.51 -12.92 2.47
N VAL A 113 -0.34 -12.43 2.87
CA VAL A 113 -0.21 -11.06 3.37
C VAL A 113 -0.36 -10.06 2.22
N ASN A 114 0.42 -10.20 1.15
CA ASN A 114 0.53 -9.16 0.13
C ASN A 114 -0.71 -9.10 -0.79
N LEU A 115 -1.22 -10.24 -1.24
CA LEU A 115 -2.29 -10.30 -2.23
C LEU A 115 -3.65 -10.51 -1.57
N VAL A 116 -3.80 -11.55 -0.75
CA VAL A 116 -5.10 -11.84 -0.10
C VAL A 116 -5.43 -10.72 0.90
N GLY A 117 -4.45 -10.23 1.67
CA GLY A 117 -4.64 -9.11 2.59
C GLY A 117 -5.04 -7.81 1.89
N THR A 118 -4.41 -7.50 0.75
CA THR A 118 -4.81 -6.34 -0.09
C THR A 118 -6.26 -6.50 -0.57
N PHE A 119 -6.64 -7.66 -1.12
CA PHE A 119 -8.00 -7.90 -1.59
C PHE A 119 -9.02 -7.88 -0.44
N ASN A 120 -8.66 -8.43 0.73
CA ASN A 120 -9.49 -8.40 1.93
C ASN A 120 -9.80 -6.96 2.37
N ALA A 121 -8.79 -6.08 2.40
CA ALA A 121 -8.99 -4.66 2.70
C ALA A 121 -9.83 -3.96 1.62
N ILE A 122 -9.59 -4.24 0.32
CA ILE A 122 -10.36 -3.67 -0.80
C ILE A 122 -11.85 -3.96 -0.64
N ARG A 123 -12.25 -5.23 -0.50
CA ARG A 123 -13.65 -5.64 -0.48
C ARG A 123 -14.42 -5.04 0.71
N LEU A 124 -13.78 -4.98 1.89
CA LEU A 124 -14.41 -4.45 3.10
C LEU A 124 -14.50 -2.93 3.09
N ALA A 125 -13.44 -2.24 2.63
CA ALA A 125 -13.46 -0.80 2.49
C ALA A 125 -14.42 -0.34 1.39
N ALA A 126 -14.45 -1.03 0.24
CA ALA A 126 -15.38 -0.72 -0.86
C ALA A 126 -16.84 -0.83 -0.43
N ALA A 127 -17.19 -1.85 0.35
CA ALA A 127 -18.54 -1.98 0.91
C ALA A 127 -18.92 -0.77 1.78
N ALA A 128 -18.00 -0.34 2.67
CA ALA A 128 -18.23 0.83 3.51
C ALA A 128 -18.30 2.16 2.72
N MET A 129 -17.44 2.31 1.70
CA MET A 129 -17.44 3.48 0.82
C MET A 129 -18.75 3.59 0.01
N ALA A 130 -19.27 2.46 -0.48
CA ALA A 130 -20.48 2.41 -1.29
C ALA A 130 -21.73 2.88 -0.54
N GLU A 131 -21.75 2.74 0.79
CA GLU A 131 -22.83 3.25 1.67
C GLU A 131 -22.73 4.77 1.91
N GLY A 132 -21.58 5.38 1.63
CA GLY A 132 -21.35 6.81 1.84
C GLY A 132 -22.04 7.69 0.81
N ALA A 133 -22.29 8.94 1.18
CA ALA A 133 -22.78 9.94 0.24
C ALA A 133 -21.74 10.26 -0.83
N PRO A 134 -22.12 10.34 -2.11
CA PRO A 134 -21.20 10.75 -3.16
C PRO A 134 -20.82 12.23 -3.04
N SER A 135 -19.65 12.60 -3.59
CA SER A 135 -19.29 13.98 -3.85
C SER A 135 -20.11 14.56 -5.01
N ASP A 136 -19.91 15.85 -5.32
CA ASP A 136 -20.56 16.51 -6.46
C ASP A 136 -20.21 15.85 -7.81
N SER A 137 -19.04 15.23 -7.92
CA SER A 137 -18.64 14.44 -9.09
C SER A 137 -19.15 12.99 -9.11
N GLY A 138 -19.90 12.57 -8.07
CA GLY A 138 -20.39 11.20 -7.93
C GLY A 138 -19.38 10.25 -7.25
N GLU A 139 -18.20 10.75 -6.86
CA GLU A 139 -17.15 9.92 -6.24
C GLU A 139 -17.48 9.61 -4.77
N ARG A 140 -17.43 8.34 -4.38
CA ARG A 140 -17.57 7.86 -3.00
C ARG A 140 -16.27 7.44 -2.37
N GLY A 141 -15.28 7.05 -3.18
CA GLY A 141 -14.02 6.59 -2.63
C GLY A 141 -12.91 6.38 -3.63
N VAL A 142 -11.69 6.28 -3.10
CA VAL A 142 -10.49 5.95 -3.86
C VAL A 142 -9.69 4.87 -3.14
N ILE A 143 -9.27 3.86 -3.87
CA ILE A 143 -8.40 2.79 -3.39
C ILE A 143 -7.06 2.92 -4.11
N VAL A 144 -5.97 3.02 -3.34
CA VAL A 144 -4.60 3.02 -3.85
C VAL A 144 -3.89 1.78 -3.36
N ASN A 145 -3.45 0.94 -4.29
CA ASN A 145 -2.70 -0.27 -3.95
C ASN A 145 -1.20 -0.07 -4.19
N THR A 146 -0.38 -0.80 -3.43
CA THR A 146 1.07 -0.83 -3.58
C THR A 146 1.51 -2.15 -4.20
N ALA A 147 1.84 -2.14 -5.49
CA ALA A 147 2.52 -3.23 -6.15
C ALA A 147 4.05 -3.12 -5.93
N SER A 148 4.85 -3.37 -6.94
CA SER A 148 6.31 -3.18 -7.02
C SER A 148 6.74 -3.31 -8.47
N VAL A 149 7.89 -2.73 -8.83
CA VAL A 149 8.56 -3.06 -10.10
C VAL A 149 8.88 -4.56 -10.22
N ALA A 150 9.02 -5.26 -9.10
CA ALA A 150 9.18 -6.72 -9.07
C ALA A 150 7.96 -7.50 -9.64
N ALA A 151 6.82 -6.85 -9.83
CA ALA A 151 5.70 -7.42 -10.57
C ALA A 151 6.00 -7.62 -12.07
N PHE A 152 6.97 -6.86 -12.59
CA PHE A 152 7.36 -6.82 -14.01
C PHE A 152 8.76 -7.41 -14.22
N GLU A 153 9.73 -7.02 -13.38
CA GLU A 153 11.12 -7.45 -13.47
C GLU A 153 11.59 -8.03 -12.12
N GLY A 154 11.02 -9.18 -11.73
CA GLY A 154 11.41 -9.87 -10.50
C GLY A 154 12.83 -10.43 -10.59
N GLN A 155 13.59 -10.28 -9.50
CA GLN A 155 14.94 -10.79 -9.37
C GLN A 155 14.99 -12.25 -8.90
N ILE A 156 16.15 -12.87 -9.02
CA ILE A 156 16.41 -14.20 -8.46
C ILE A 156 16.06 -14.20 -6.96
N GLY A 157 15.22 -15.15 -6.54
CA GLY A 157 14.74 -15.27 -5.17
C GLY A 157 13.44 -14.53 -4.89
N GLN A 158 12.86 -13.80 -5.83
CA GLN A 158 11.64 -13.02 -5.63
C GLN A 158 10.36 -13.71 -6.17
N ALA A 159 10.37 -15.02 -6.43
CA ALA A 159 9.22 -15.70 -7.05
C ALA A 159 7.90 -15.44 -6.29
N ALA A 160 7.88 -15.64 -4.97
CA ALA A 160 6.69 -15.39 -4.13
C ALA A 160 6.30 -13.90 -4.13
N TYR A 161 7.28 -13.01 -3.95
CA TYR A 161 7.06 -11.57 -3.92
C TYR A 161 6.52 -11.07 -5.27
N SER A 162 7.18 -11.43 -6.37
CA SER A 162 6.76 -11.05 -7.73
C SER A 162 5.37 -11.58 -8.06
N ALA A 163 5.06 -12.83 -7.71
CA ALA A 163 3.73 -13.40 -7.88
C ALA A 163 2.67 -12.59 -7.12
N SER A 164 2.94 -12.24 -5.84
CA SER A 164 2.02 -11.45 -5.04
C SER A 164 1.78 -10.05 -5.63
N LYS A 165 2.84 -9.38 -6.09
CA LYS A 165 2.78 -8.03 -6.66
C LYS A 165 2.22 -8.02 -8.09
N GLY A 166 2.49 -9.08 -8.86
CA GLY A 166 1.85 -9.33 -10.15
C GLY A 166 0.34 -9.54 -10.02
N GLY A 167 -0.09 -10.25 -8.96
CA GLY A 167 -1.51 -10.39 -8.62
C GLY A 167 -2.19 -9.05 -8.33
N ILE A 168 -1.52 -8.13 -7.61
CA ILE A 168 -2.04 -6.78 -7.35
C ILE A 168 -2.16 -5.97 -8.66
N VAL A 169 -1.21 -6.10 -9.56
CA VAL A 169 -1.29 -5.50 -10.91
C VAL A 169 -2.49 -6.05 -11.67
N GLY A 170 -2.65 -7.38 -11.69
CA GLY A 170 -3.72 -8.06 -12.41
C GLY A 170 -5.12 -7.73 -11.89
N LEU A 171 -5.30 -7.55 -10.57
CA LEU A 171 -6.61 -7.21 -9.99
C LEU A 171 -7.02 -5.74 -10.18
N THR A 172 -6.10 -4.85 -10.51
CA THR A 172 -6.34 -3.40 -10.55
C THR A 172 -7.47 -3.02 -11.50
N LEU A 173 -7.36 -3.39 -12.76
CA LEU A 173 -8.35 -3.01 -13.78
C LEU A 173 -9.73 -3.66 -13.57
N PRO A 174 -9.85 -4.97 -13.32
CA PRO A 174 -11.16 -5.58 -13.08
C PRO A 174 -11.87 -5.00 -11.87
N VAL A 175 -11.16 -4.75 -10.75
CA VAL A 175 -11.74 -4.14 -9.56
C VAL A 175 -12.16 -2.68 -9.82
N ALA A 176 -11.36 -1.91 -10.55
CA ALA A 176 -11.71 -0.54 -10.94
C ALA A 176 -12.99 -0.50 -11.79
N ARG A 177 -13.13 -1.42 -12.75
CA ARG A 177 -14.33 -1.54 -13.60
C ARG A 177 -15.57 -1.95 -12.80
N GLU A 178 -15.43 -2.90 -11.90
CA GLU A 178 -16.51 -3.37 -11.05
C GLU A 178 -17.03 -2.28 -10.12
N LEU A 179 -16.11 -1.55 -9.46
CA LEU A 179 -16.45 -0.52 -8.48
C LEU A 179 -16.81 0.83 -9.09
N ALA A 180 -16.61 1.05 -10.39
CA ALA A 180 -16.94 2.30 -11.07
C ALA A 180 -18.42 2.69 -10.91
N ARG A 181 -19.33 1.72 -11.00
CA ARG A 181 -20.77 1.95 -10.77
C ARG A 181 -21.11 2.41 -9.35
N SER A 182 -20.21 2.15 -8.39
CA SER A 182 -20.33 2.60 -7.00
C SER A 182 -19.62 3.93 -6.75
N GLY A 183 -19.04 4.57 -7.76
CA GLY A 183 -18.29 5.81 -7.62
C GLY A 183 -16.96 5.62 -6.89
N ILE A 184 -16.31 4.46 -7.02
CA ILE A 184 -15.04 4.15 -6.36
C ILE A 184 -13.99 3.90 -7.41
N ARG A 185 -12.88 4.65 -7.34
CA ARG A 185 -11.70 4.48 -8.21
C ARG A 185 -10.67 3.55 -7.58
N VAL A 186 -9.92 2.85 -8.42
CA VAL A 186 -8.83 1.97 -7.99
C VAL A 186 -7.60 2.24 -8.86
N VAL A 187 -6.49 2.59 -8.20
CA VAL A 187 -5.20 2.82 -8.86
C VAL A 187 -4.12 2.07 -8.10
N THR A 188 -3.16 1.54 -8.82
CA THR A 188 -2.01 0.86 -8.24
C THR A 188 -0.73 1.63 -8.53
N ILE A 189 0.09 1.85 -7.50
CA ILE A 189 1.45 2.36 -7.65
C ILE A 189 2.40 1.18 -7.59
N ALA A 190 3.36 1.11 -8.50
CA ALA A 190 4.45 0.14 -8.53
C ALA A 190 5.78 0.86 -8.22
N PRO A 191 6.17 0.95 -6.93
CA PRO A 191 7.42 1.58 -6.55
C PRO A 191 8.64 0.80 -7.04
N GLY A 192 9.72 1.52 -7.34
CA GLY A 192 11.07 0.99 -7.45
C GLY A 192 11.69 0.70 -6.08
N ILE A 193 12.95 1.06 -5.91
CA ILE A 193 13.68 0.84 -4.66
C ILE A 193 13.58 2.11 -3.80
N PHE A 194 12.89 2.00 -2.66
CA PHE A 194 12.63 3.10 -1.73
C PHE A 194 13.33 2.87 -0.39
N ASP A 195 13.79 3.95 0.24
CA ASP A 195 14.38 3.93 1.58
C ASP A 195 13.29 3.68 2.64
N THR A 196 13.10 2.43 2.97
CA THR A 196 12.05 1.95 3.88
C THR A 196 12.64 0.93 4.86
N PRO A 197 11.94 0.64 5.97
CA PRO A 197 12.35 -0.41 6.90
C PRO A 197 12.55 -1.79 6.24
N LEU A 198 11.90 -2.06 5.11
CA LEU A 198 12.10 -3.28 4.33
C LEU A 198 13.56 -3.43 3.84
N LEU A 199 14.26 -2.32 3.58
CA LEU A 199 15.67 -2.29 3.18
C LEU A 199 16.60 -1.96 4.36
N ALA A 200 16.09 -1.58 5.52
CA ALA A 200 16.90 -1.15 6.66
C ALA A 200 17.83 -2.26 7.22
N GLY A 201 17.49 -3.54 6.95
CA GLY A 201 18.35 -4.68 7.29
C GLY A 201 19.59 -4.85 6.39
N LEU A 202 19.69 -4.11 5.27
CA LEU A 202 20.84 -4.16 4.38
C LEU A 202 21.96 -3.25 4.88
N PRO A 203 23.24 -3.66 4.76
CA PRO A 203 24.38 -2.78 5.01
C PRO A 203 24.33 -1.52 4.13
N GLU A 204 24.84 -0.41 4.66
CA GLU A 204 24.84 0.88 3.95
C GLU A 204 25.47 0.81 2.54
N PRO A 205 26.61 0.14 2.31
CA PRO A 205 27.18 0.00 0.96
C PRO A 205 26.21 -0.67 -0.02
N ALA A 206 25.42 -1.65 0.43
CA ALA A 206 24.44 -2.31 -0.42
C ALA A 206 23.27 -1.36 -0.77
N ARG A 207 22.81 -0.55 0.20
CA ARG A 207 21.78 0.46 -0.03
C ARG A 207 22.24 1.56 -1.00
N VAL A 208 23.47 2.02 -0.87
CA VAL A 208 24.09 2.97 -1.81
C VAL A 208 24.18 2.35 -3.21
N SER A 209 24.67 1.12 -3.32
CA SER A 209 24.75 0.41 -4.61
C SER A 209 23.39 0.26 -5.27
N LEU A 210 22.34 -0.06 -4.52
CA LEU A 210 20.96 -0.13 -5.03
C LEU A 210 20.48 1.25 -5.53
N GLY A 211 20.79 2.30 -4.82
CA GLY A 211 20.44 3.67 -5.24
C GLY A 211 21.14 4.07 -6.55
N GLN A 212 22.39 3.66 -6.75
CA GLN A 212 23.16 3.92 -7.97
C GLN A 212 22.62 3.17 -9.21
N GLN A 213 21.82 2.11 -9.02
CA GLN A 213 21.16 1.40 -10.12
C GLN A 213 19.95 2.19 -10.69
N VAL A 214 19.45 3.17 -9.96
CA VAL A 214 18.35 4.03 -10.42
C VAL A 214 18.91 5.03 -11.45
N PRO A 215 18.42 5.04 -12.71
CA PRO A 215 18.93 5.92 -13.75
C PRO A 215 18.88 7.41 -13.38
N PHE A 216 17.69 7.90 -12.93
CA PHE A 216 17.55 9.28 -12.46
C PHE A 216 16.26 9.46 -11.64
N PRO A 217 16.34 10.10 -10.47
CA PRO A 217 17.57 10.49 -9.74
C PRO A 217 18.32 9.27 -9.21
N SER A 218 19.68 9.28 -9.27
CA SER A 218 20.52 8.13 -8.90
C SER A 218 20.63 7.99 -7.37
N ARG A 219 19.52 7.57 -6.76
CA ARG A 219 19.37 7.33 -5.32
C ARG A 219 18.14 6.48 -5.05
N LEU A 220 17.99 6.00 -3.83
CA LEU A 220 16.73 5.41 -3.37
C LEU A 220 15.60 6.46 -3.42
N GLY A 221 14.39 6.01 -3.75
CA GLY A 221 13.19 6.81 -3.59
C GLY A 221 12.92 7.12 -2.11
N ARG A 222 12.41 8.29 -1.83
CA ARG A 222 11.99 8.67 -0.48
C ARG A 222 10.51 8.35 -0.27
N PRO A 223 10.12 7.88 0.91
CA PRO A 223 8.71 7.59 1.21
C PRO A 223 7.76 8.77 0.92
N ASP A 224 8.22 10.01 1.09
CA ASP A 224 7.42 11.20 0.79
C ASP A 224 7.11 11.36 -0.70
N GLU A 225 7.97 10.86 -1.59
CA GLU A 225 7.72 10.88 -3.04
C GLU A 225 6.61 9.90 -3.42
N TYR A 226 6.52 8.76 -2.71
CA TYR A 226 5.38 7.86 -2.83
C TYR A 226 4.09 8.53 -2.32
N ALA A 227 4.14 9.14 -1.14
CA ALA A 227 2.99 9.84 -0.55
C ALA A 227 2.51 10.99 -1.44
N ALA A 228 3.41 11.70 -2.11
CA ALA A 228 3.06 12.75 -3.07
C ALA A 228 2.29 12.20 -4.28
N LEU A 229 2.68 11.03 -4.80
CA LEU A 229 1.92 10.38 -5.87
C LEU A 229 0.57 9.86 -5.37
N VAL A 230 0.48 9.29 -4.15
CA VAL A 230 -0.81 8.94 -3.55
C VAL A 230 -1.72 10.16 -3.48
N ARG A 231 -1.21 11.31 -3.00
CA ARG A 231 -1.98 12.56 -2.99
C ARG A 231 -2.50 12.92 -4.37
N HIS A 232 -1.63 12.89 -5.39
CA HIS A 232 -2.03 13.19 -6.76
C HIS A 232 -3.13 12.23 -7.26
N VAL A 233 -3.03 10.93 -6.98
CA VAL A 233 -4.07 9.95 -7.35
C VAL A 233 -5.40 10.25 -6.66
N LEU A 234 -5.37 10.65 -5.39
CA LEU A 234 -6.59 11.01 -4.65
C LEU A 234 -7.26 12.25 -5.25
N GLU A 235 -6.47 13.29 -5.59
CA GLU A 235 -6.97 14.58 -6.07
C GLU A 235 -7.31 14.58 -7.57
N ASN A 236 -6.77 13.66 -8.37
CA ASN A 236 -6.99 13.57 -9.82
C ASN A 236 -8.03 12.51 -10.16
N GLU A 237 -9.28 12.94 -10.37
CA GLU A 237 -10.43 12.05 -10.56
C GLU A 237 -10.38 11.25 -11.87
N MET A 238 -9.56 11.65 -12.86
CA MET A 238 -9.44 10.91 -14.13
C MET A 238 -8.54 9.68 -14.02
N LEU A 239 -7.74 9.55 -12.95
CA LEU A 239 -6.91 8.37 -12.71
C LEU A 239 -7.77 7.23 -12.14
N ASN A 240 -8.01 6.19 -12.94
CA ASN A 240 -8.75 4.99 -12.54
C ASN A 240 -8.31 3.77 -13.36
N GLY A 241 -8.11 2.63 -12.73
CA GLY A 241 -7.76 1.37 -13.37
C GLY A 241 -6.30 1.26 -13.85
N GLU A 242 -5.44 2.21 -13.49
CA GLU A 242 -4.06 2.30 -13.99
C GLU A 242 -3.05 1.75 -12.96
N VAL A 243 -1.92 1.29 -13.47
CA VAL A 243 -0.74 0.90 -12.70
C VAL A 243 0.41 1.85 -13.03
N ILE A 244 0.76 2.70 -12.08
CA ILE A 244 1.76 3.75 -12.26
C ILE A 244 3.09 3.30 -11.67
N ARG A 245 4.14 3.17 -12.49
CA ARG A 245 5.51 2.93 -12.01
C ARG A 245 6.07 4.22 -11.42
N LEU A 246 6.66 4.11 -10.22
CA LEU A 246 7.36 5.20 -9.54
C LEU A 246 8.78 4.71 -9.19
N ASP A 247 9.70 4.77 -10.13
CA ASP A 247 10.93 3.98 -10.07
C ASP A 247 12.19 4.68 -10.63
N GLY A 248 12.11 5.95 -11.04
CA GLY A 248 13.24 6.67 -11.63
C GLY A 248 13.79 6.01 -12.90
N ALA A 249 12.93 5.36 -13.68
CA ALA A 249 13.24 4.58 -14.89
C ALA A 249 14.03 3.29 -14.62
N LEU A 250 14.07 2.81 -13.38
CA LEU A 250 14.72 1.55 -13.03
C LEU A 250 14.08 0.37 -13.78
N ARG A 251 14.94 -0.50 -14.32
CA ARG A 251 14.59 -1.86 -14.72
C ARG A 251 15.52 -2.81 -13.98
N MET A 252 14.93 -3.69 -13.17
CA MET A 252 15.70 -4.54 -12.27
C MET A 252 16.55 -5.52 -13.07
N ALA A 253 17.84 -5.58 -12.76
CA ALA A 253 18.71 -6.65 -13.25
C ALA A 253 18.30 -8.00 -12.61
N PRO A 254 18.67 -9.15 -13.22
CA PRO A 254 18.34 -10.47 -12.68
C PRO A 254 18.91 -10.73 -11.27
N LYS A 255 19.96 -10.00 -10.89
CA LYS A 255 20.66 -10.07 -9.59
C LYS A 255 20.95 -8.68 -9.07
#